data_a08ab3776097c76b79b491eecd99edb9
#
_entry.id   a08ab3776097c76b79b491eecd99edb9
#
_cell.length_a   1.000
_cell.length_b   1.000
_cell.length_c   1.000
_cell.angle_alpha   90.00
_cell.angle_beta   90.00
_cell.angle_gamma   90.00
#
_symmetry.space_group_name_H-M   'P 1'
#
loop_
_entity.id
_entity.type
_entity.pdbx_description
1 polymer ?
#
loop_
_entity_poly.entity_id
_entity_poly.type
_entity_poly.pdbx_seq_one_letter_code
_entity_poly.pdbx_strand_id
1 'polypeptide(L)'
;MENSNSTIPVSKLLDLTGKTAIVTGGAQGIGFGITARLAEAGANVVIANRTKEEGEKAALDLTAKGFKVKVICTDVSSEEAVKNLVIETVKEFNSIDILVNNAGVYPSIPVSKMTLDEFDKILSINLKGVFLTTKYSSEQMIKQGKGGSIINITSIDALHPSMVGLAAYDASKHGVWGFTKNVALELAPHKIWVNAIAPGGIATPGVAKMQQPQPAGVDMKKIMEGFLSGIPMHRMGDPDEIGKVVLFLASNMSSYMTGSQIVVDGGFLLS
;
A
#
# COMPACT_ATOMS: atom_id res chain seq x y z
N MET A 1 -6.77 18.75 32.03
CA MET A 1 -7.14 18.03 30.80
C MET A 1 -8.21 18.88 30.12
N GLU A 2 -7.82 19.76 29.24
CA GLU A 2 -8.78 20.55 28.45
C GLU A 2 -9.34 19.66 27.35
N ASN A 3 -10.56 19.20 27.53
CA ASN A 3 -11.37 18.59 26.47
C ASN A 3 -11.83 19.70 25.50
N SER A 4 -10.98 20.09 24.58
CA SER A 4 -11.43 20.83 23.41
C SER A 4 -12.12 19.85 22.44
N ASN A 5 -13.35 19.45 22.79
CA ASN A 5 -14.25 18.69 21.89
C ASN A 5 -14.75 19.61 20.76
N SER A 6 -13.84 20.17 19.94
CA SER A 6 -14.25 20.70 18.65
C SER A 6 -14.43 19.52 17.69
N THR A 7 -15.68 19.08 17.53
CA THR A 7 -16.01 18.06 16.54
C THR A 7 -15.65 18.57 15.16
N ILE A 8 -14.79 17.83 14.45
CA ILE A 8 -14.45 18.13 13.06
C ILE A 8 -15.72 17.96 12.21
N PRO A 9 -16.12 18.96 11.41
CA PRO A 9 -17.29 18.82 10.53
C PRO A 9 -17.13 17.63 9.59
N VAL A 10 -18.21 16.91 9.31
CA VAL A 10 -18.23 15.72 8.43
C VAL A 10 -17.58 16.03 7.06
N SER A 11 -17.83 17.22 6.51
CA SER A 11 -17.24 17.68 5.24
C SER A 11 -15.72 17.81 5.26
N LYS A 12 -15.09 17.84 6.44
CA LYS A 12 -13.63 17.94 6.61
C LYS A 12 -12.98 16.67 7.14
N LEU A 13 -13.75 15.62 7.40
CA LEU A 13 -13.19 14.39 7.97
C LEU A 13 -12.19 13.70 7.03
N LEU A 14 -12.43 13.79 5.72
CA LEU A 14 -11.57 13.20 4.68
C LEU A 14 -10.66 14.24 4.00
N ASP A 15 -10.65 15.49 4.44
CA ASP A 15 -9.83 16.55 3.86
C ASP A 15 -8.35 16.34 4.22
N LEU A 16 -7.52 16.17 3.20
CA LEU A 16 -6.07 16.03 3.31
C LEU A 16 -5.32 17.25 2.78
N THR A 17 -6.00 18.39 2.60
CA THR A 17 -5.39 19.63 2.13
C THR A 17 -4.19 20.01 3.00
N GLY A 18 -3.04 20.24 2.36
CA GLY A 18 -1.79 20.58 3.04
C GLY A 18 -1.02 19.39 3.62
N LYS A 19 -1.53 18.16 3.48
CA LYS A 19 -0.82 16.94 3.83
C LYS A 19 0.04 16.45 2.68
N THR A 20 1.13 15.78 2.98
CA THR A 20 2.01 15.13 1.99
C THR A 20 2.01 13.63 2.19
N ALA A 21 1.69 12.89 1.14
CA ALA A 21 1.65 11.44 1.12
C ALA A 21 2.73 10.85 0.21
N ILE A 22 3.42 9.82 0.68
CA ILE A 22 4.27 8.96 -0.14
C ILE A 22 3.51 7.66 -0.40
N VAL A 23 3.40 7.26 -1.68
CA VAL A 23 2.83 5.98 -2.09
C VAL A 23 3.88 5.16 -2.84
N THR A 24 4.38 4.09 -2.21
CA THR A 24 5.34 3.20 -2.88
C THR A 24 4.63 2.30 -3.89
N GLY A 25 5.17 2.16 -5.09
CA GLY A 25 4.50 1.48 -6.21
C GLY A 25 3.21 2.17 -6.65
N GLY A 26 3.14 3.50 -6.50
CA GLY A 26 1.95 4.31 -6.73
C GLY A 26 1.54 4.52 -8.18
N ALA A 27 2.27 3.94 -9.16
CA ALA A 27 2.06 4.22 -10.57
C ALA A 27 0.97 3.37 -11.25
N GLN A 28 0.60 2.21 -10.70
CA GLN A 28 -0.35 1.29 -11.33
C GLN A 28 -1.13 0.46 -10.32
N GLY A 29 -2.21 -0.19 -10.78
CA GLY A 29 -3.02 -1.09 -9.98
C GLY A 29 -3.49 -0.45 -8.67
N ILE A 30 -3.40 -1.19 -7.56
CA ILE A 30 -3.79 -0.73 -6.22
C ILE A 30 -3.10 0.60 -5.89
N GLY A 31 -1.79 0.71 -6.16
CA GLY A 31 -1.02 1.93 -5.87
C GLY A 31 -1.57 3.16 -6.60
N PHE A 32 -1.99 3.03 -7.86
CA PHE A 32 -2.59 4.15 -8.60
C PHE A 32 -3.96 4.54 -8.03
N GLY A 33 -4.81 3.57 -7.68
CA GLY A 33 -6.08 3.85 -7.01
C GLY A 33 -5.89 4.60 -5.69
N ILE A 34 -4.87 4.23 -4.91
CA ILE A 34 -4.48 4.92 -3.68
C ILE A 34 -4.01 6.35 -3.97
N THR A 35 -3.07 6.50 -4.92
CA THR A 35 -2.51 7.80 -5.32
C THR A 35 -3.62 8.76 -5.75
N ALA A 36 -4.55 8.28 -6.58
CA ALA A 36 -5.66 9.08 -7.08
C ALA A 36 -6.60 9.57 -5.96
N ARG A 37 -6.95 8.70 -5.01
CA ARG A 37 -7.86 9.08 -3.91
C ARG A 37 -7.21 10.03 -2.91
N LEU A 38 -5.93 9.86 -2.59
CA LEU A 38 -5.22 10.79 -1.72
C LEU A 38 -5.05 12.17 -2.38
N ALA A 39 -4.75 12.20 -3.69
CA ALA A 39 -4.65 13.45 -4.45
C ALA A 39 -6.01 14.16 -4.57
N GLU A 40 -7.10 13.43 -4.85
CA GLU A 40 -8.46 13.97 -4.89
C GLU A 40 -8.90 14.57 -3.55
N ALA A 41 -8.46 13.97 -2.43
CA ALA A 41 -8.70 14.48 -1.07
C ALA A 41 -7.83 15.70 -0.72
N GLY A 42 -7.01 16.21 -1.64
CA GLY A 42 -6.21 17.43 -1.48
C GLY A 42 -4.78 17.22 -1.02
N ALA A 43 -4.31 15.98 -0.87
CA ALA A 43 -2.92 15.73 -0.51
C ALA A 43 -1.95 16.06 -1.66
N ASN A 44 -0.74 16.53 -1.31
CA ASN A 44 0.41 16.45 -2.21
C ASN A 44 0.88 14.99 -2.23
N VAL A 45 0.99 14.36 -3.39
CA VAL A 45 1.33 12.94 -3.45
C VAL A 45 2.67 12.70 -4.15
N VAL A 46 3.55 11.94 -3.51
CA VAL A 46 4.77 11.42 -4.11
C VAL A 46 4.54 9.99 -4.54
N ILE A 47 4.64 9.72 -5.83
CA ILE A 47 4.71 8.39 -6.40
C ILE A 47 6.16 7.91 -6.31
N ALA A 48 6.44 6.99 -5.37
CA ALA A 48 7.73 6.33 -5.28
C ALA A 48 7.68 5.04 -6.11
N ASN A 49 8.20 5.07 -7.33
CA ASN A 49 8.13 3.95 -8.28
C ASN A 49 9.51 3.60 -8.82
N ARG A 50 9.80 2.30 -9.01
CA ARG A 50 11.08 1.86 -9.54
C ARG A 50 11.26 2.22 -11.02
N THR A 51 10.20 2.07 -11.81
CA THR A 51 10.17 2.43 -13.23
C THR A 51 9.74 3.88 -13.36
N LYS A 52 10.64 4.73 -13.79
CA LYS A 52 10.41 6.19 -13.88
C LYS A 52 9.29 6.52 -14.86
N GLU A 53 9.29 5.91 -16.02
CA GLU A 53 8.33 6.14 -17.10
C GLU A 53 6.90 5.83 -16.70
N GLU A 54 6.69 4.74 -15.94
CA GLU A 54 5.38 4.39 -15.38
C GLU A 54 4.91 5.46 -14.37
N GLY A 55 5.81 5.91 -13.51
CA GLY A 55 5.54 6.97 -12.55
C GLY A 55 5.15 8.27 -13.23
N GLU A 56 5.93 8.71 -14.23
CA GLU A 56 5.70 9.95 -14.97
C GLU A 56 4.36 9.93 -15.73
N LYS A 57 4.01 8.81 -16.34
CA LYS A 57 2.70 8.63 -16.98
C LYS A 57 1.55 8.79 -15.97
N ALA A 58 1.64 8.11 -14.83
CA ALA A 58 0.62 8.21 -13.79
C ALA A 58 0.50 9.63 -13.21
N ALA A 59 1.65 10.30 -13.01
CA ALA A 59 1.66 11.68 -12.54
C ALA A 59 1.05 12.65 -13.57
N LEU A 60 1.32 12.46 -14.86
CA LEU A 60 0.74 13.28 -15.92
C LEU A 60 -0.79 13.18 -15.94
N ASP A 61 -1.34 11.97 -15.82
CA ASP A 61 -2.79 11.72 -15.78
C ASP A 61 -3.47 12.44 -14.59
N LEU A 62 -2.79 12.55 -13.47
CA LEU A 62 -3.32 13.19 -12.26
C LEU A 62 -3.08 14.71 -12.25
N THR A 63 -1.93 15.17 -12.72
CA THR A 63 -1.65 16.62 -12.80
C THR A 63 -2.53 17.31 -13.85
N ALA A 64 -2.90 16.61 -14.93
CA ALA A 64 -3.89 17.10 -15.91
C ALA A 64 -5.29 17.37 -15.28
N LYS A 65 -5.58 16.73 -14.14
CA LYS A 65 -6.80 16.97 -13.33
C LYS A 65 -6.62 18.06 -12.28
N GLY A 66 -5.45 18.70 -12.22
CA GLY A 66 -5.14 19.75 -11.26
C GLY A 66 -4.57 19.26 -9.92
N PHE A 67 -4.28 17.98 -9.78
CA PHE A 67 -3.71 17.42 -8.55
C PHE A 67 -2.20 17.66 -8.45
N LYS A 68 -1.68 17.78 -7.23
CA LYS A 68 -0.26 17.95 -6.95
C LYS A 68 0.41 16.59 -6.79
N VAL A 69 1.08 16.13 -7.83
CA VAL A 69 1.74 14.82 -7.84
C VAL A 69 3.18 14.97 -8.33
N LYS A 70 4.11 14.31 -7.64
CA LYS A 70 5.54 14.25 -7.98
C LYS A 70 5.98 12.79 -8.08
N VAL A 71 6.90 12.51 -8.99
CA VAL A 71 7.53 11.18 -9.09
C VAL A 71 8.94 11.24 -8.53
N ILE A 72 9.28 10.27 -7.70
CA ILE A 72 10.65 10.02 -7.25
C ILE A 72 10.99 8.57 -7.57
N CYS A 73 11.98 8.36 -8.46
CA CYS A 73 12.43 7.03 -8.83
C CYS A 73 13.04 6.34 -7.60
N THR A 74 12.43 5.23 -7.15
CA THR A 74 12.81 4.58 -5.90
C THR A 74 12.70 3.07 -6.00
N ASP A 75 13.81 2.38 -5.77
CA ASP A 75 13.80 0.97 -5.40
C ASP A 75 13.71 0.87 -3.87
N VAL A 76 12.56 0.39 -3.37
CA VAL A 76 12.32 0.27 -1.92
C VAL A 76 13.25 -0.72 -1.23
N SER A 77 13.91 -1.63 -1.95
CA SER A 77 14.90 -2.56 -1.41
C SER A 77 16.28 -1.91 -1.18
N SER A 78 16.51 -0.70 -1.72
CA SER A 78 17.73 0.09 -1.57
C SER A 78 17.58 1.13 -0.47
N GLU A 79 18.38 1.01 0.57
CA GLU A 79 18.38 1.97 1.70
C GLU A 79 18.71 3.39 1.24
N GLU A 80 19.68 3.53 0.33
CA GLU A 80 20.09 4.83 -0.22
C GLU A 80 18.94 5.48 -1.01
N ALA A 81 18.25 4.70 -1.87
CA ALA A 81 17.11 5.21 -2.62
C ALA A 81 15.96 5.66 -1.71
N VAL A 82 15.70 4.93 -0.61
CA VAL A 82 14.67 5.31 0.36
C VAL A 82 15.06 6.56 1.15
N LYS A 83 16.33 6.72 1.54
CA LYS A 83 16.82 7.97 2.15
C LYS A 83 16.62 9.15 1.21
N ASN A 84 16.99 8.99 -0.06
CA ASN A 84 16.79 10.03 -1.07
C ASN A 84 15.31 10.36 -1.29
N LEU A 85 14.41 9.35 -1.29
CA LEU A 85 12.96 9.55 -1.37
C LEU A 85 12.47 10.50 -0.27
N VAL A 86 12.88 10.27 0.98
CA VAL A 86 12.48 11.12 2.12
C VAL A 86 13.03 12.54 1.96
N ILE A 87 14.31 12.69 1.62
CA ILE A 87 14.96 14.00 1.43
C ILE A 87 14.26 14.81 0.33
N GLU A 88 14.07 14.22 -0.84
CA GLU A 88 13.45 14.92 -1.98
C GLU A 88 11.95 15.20 -1.74
N THR A 89 11.24 14.34 -1.00
CA THR A 89 9.85 14.61 -0.59
C THR A 89 9.78 15.84 0.32
N VAL A 90 10.63 15.90 1.32
CA VAL A 90 10.67 17.05 2.25
C VAL A 90 11.10 18.33 1.55
N LYS A 91 12.04 18.25 0.63
CA LYS A 91 12.48 19.39 -0.18
C LYS A 91 11.36 19.93 -1.08
N GLU A 92 10.54 19.07 -1.65
CA GLU A 92 9.44 19.46 -2.55
C GLU A 92 8.22 19.99 -1.78
N PHE A 93 7.82 19.30 -0.68
CA PHE A 93 6.54 19.55 -0.01
C PHE A 93 6.66 19.95 1.47
N ASN A 94 7.86 20.08 2.01
CA ASN A 94 8.19 20.46 3.38
C ASN A 94 7.77 19.48 4.49
N SER A 95 7.02 18.42 4.19
CA SER A 95 6.58 17.44 5.20
C SER A 95 6.38 16.04 4.60
N ILE A 96 6.27 15.05 5.48
CA ILE A 96 5.71 13.73 5.22
C ILE A 96 4.65 13.50 6.31
N ASP A 97 3.40 13.38 5.93
CA ASP A 97 2.27 13.18 6.84
C ASP A 97 1.68 11.78 6.72
N ILE A 98 1.79 11.19 5.52
CA ILE A 98 1.20 9.89 5.19
C ILE A 98 2.25 9.06 4.44
N LEU A 99 2.41 7.81 4.85
CA LEU A 99 3.18 6.80 4.11
C LEU A 99 2.27 5.62 3.77
N VAL A 100 2.22 5.25 2.49
CA VAL A 100 1.56 4.01 2.06
C VAL A 100 2.58 3.05 1.49
N ASN A 101 2.84 1.97 2.19
CA ASN A 101 3.70 0.88 1.79
C ASN A 101 2.89 -0.11 0.93
N ASN A 102 2.88 0.14 -0.38
CA ASN A 102 2.15 -0.67 -1.35
C ASN A 102 3.06 -1.46 -2.29
N ALA A 103 4.29 -1.00 -2.54
CA ALA A 103 5.22 -1.70 -3.43
C ALA A 103 5.40 -3.17 -3.02
N GLY A 104 5.26 -4.07 -3.99
CA GLY A 104 5.41 -5.50 -3.75
C GLY A 104 5.43 -6.32 -5.03
N VAL A 105 5.93 -7.55 -4.90
CA VAL A 105 5.96 -8.57 -5.96
C VAL A 105 5.35 -9.88 -5.42
N TYR A 106 4.67 -10.63 -6.29
CA TYR A 106 3.96 -11.87 -5.93
C TYR A 106 4.13 -12.99 -6.98
N PRO A 107 5.39 -13.38 -7.30
CA PRO A 107 5.61 -14.49 -8.22
C PRO A 107 5.08 -15.78 -7.61
N SER A 108 4.39 -16.59 -8.43
CA SER A 108 3.94 -17.92 -8.02
C SER A 108 5.03 -18.94 -8.37
N ILE A 109 5.79 -19.39 -7.35
CA ILE A 109 6.89 -20.34 -7.50
C ILE A 109 6.77 -21.41 -6.39
N PRO A 110 6.52 -22.67 -6.74
CA PRO A 110 6.50 -23.76 -5.77
C PRO A 110 7.84 -23.85 -4.99
N VAL A 111 7.78 -24.13 -3.69
CA VAL A 111 8.97 -24.21 -2.81
C VAL A 111 10.08 -25.09 -3.39
N SER A 112 9.74 -26.23 -3.98
CA SER A 112 10.71 -27.15 -4.59
C SER A 112 11.46 -26.60 -5.82
N LYS A 113 10.98 -25.48 -6.39
CA LYS A 113 11.56 -24.85 -7.57
C LYS A 113 12.09 -23.45 -7.29
N MET A 114 11.79 -22.89 -6.12
CA MET A 114 12.21 -21.56 -5.73
C MET A 114 13.71 -21.53 -5.42
N THR A 115 14.43 -20.63 -6.04
CA THR A 115 15.84 -20.36 -5.71
C THR A 115 15.94 -19.47 -4.48
N LEU A 116 17.11 -19.48 -3.82
CA LEU A 116 17.36 -18.57 -2.69
C LEU A 116 17.29 -17.10 -3.13
N ASP A 117 17.82 -16.76 -4.29
CA ASP A 117 17.79 -15.40 -4.84
C ASP A 117 16.36 -14.89 -5.08
N GLU A 118 15.46 -15.76 -5.55
CA GLU A 118 14.05 -15.41 -5.72
C GLU A 118 13.36 -15.19 -4.38
N PHE A 119 13.62 -16.05 -3.41
CA PHE A 119 13.12 -15.89 -2.04
C PHE A 119 13.60 -14.57 -1.42
N ASP A 120 14.91 -14.31 -1.47
CA ASP A 120 15.53 -13.10 -0.93
C ASP A 120 15.02 -11.83 -1.63
N LYS A 121 14.81 -11.88 -2.93
CA LYS A 121 14.23 -10.77 -3.70
C LYS A 121 12.81 -10.44 -3.24
N ILE A 122 11.96 -11.45 -3.01
CA ILE A 122 10.60 -11.25 -2.52
C ILE A 122 10.63 -10.59 -1.14
N LEU A 123 11.40 -11.12 -0.20
CA LEU A 123 11.52 -10.55 1.14
C LEU A 123 12.16 -9.16 1.12
N SER A 124 13.14 -8.94 0.26
CA SER A 124 13.83 -7.66 0.13
C SER A 124 12.90 -6.54 -0.32
N ILE A 125 11.97 -6.82 -1.22
CA ILE A 125 11.00 -5.83 -1.70
C ILE A 125 9.83 -5.73 -0.72
N ASN A 126 9.18 -6.85 -0.39
CA ASN A 126 7.90 -6.86 0.29
C ASN A 126 8.01 -6.59 1.80
N LEU A 127 9.11 -6.95 2.45
CA LEU A 127 9.29 -6.83 3.90
C LEU A 127 10.39 -5.82 4.26
N LYS A 128 11.62 -6.01 3.76
CA LYS A 128 12.71 -5.07 4.03
C LYS A 128 12.39 -3.67 3.47
N GLY A 129 11.75 -3.59 2.30
CA GLY A 129 11.29 -2.33 1.72
C GLY A 129 10.31 -1.59 2.64
N VAL A 130 9.33 -2.29 3.22
CA VAL A 130 8.40 -1.73 4.21
C VAL A 130 9.14 -1.24 5.46
N PHE A 131 10.11 -2.02 5.95
CA PHE A 131 10.96 -1.60 7.08
C PHE A 131 11.71 -0.30 6.76
N LEU A 132 12.41 -0.23 5.63
CA LEU A 132 13.22 0.94 5.25
C LEU A 132 12.37 2.20 5.09
N THR A 133 11.28 2.11 4.33
CA THR A 133 10.38 3.25 4.11
C THR A 133 9.72 3.72 5.39
N THR A 134 9.29 2.79 6.24
CA THR A 134 8.72 3.10 7.56
C THR A 134 9.75 3.79 8.46
N LYS A 135 10.98 3.24 8.56
CA LYS A 135 12.06 3.80 9.37
C LYS A 135 12.31 5.27 9.03
N TYR A 136 12.66 5.55 7.78
CA TYR A 136 13.07 6.90 7.38
C TYR A 136 11.91 7.90 7.33
N SER A 137 10.70 7.44 6.97
CA SER A 137 9.53 8.33 7.03
C SER A 137 9.08 8.62 8.45
N SER A 138 9.11 7.63 9.36
CA SER A 138 8.76 7.86 10.77
C SER A 138 9.79 8.74 11.49
N GLU A 139 11.09 8.59 11.23
CA GLU A 139 12.13 9.49 11.74
C GLU A 139 11.82 10.95 11.34
N GLN A 140 11.42 11.18 10.09
CA GLN A 140 11.01 12.50 9.61
C GLN A 140 9.71 12.98 10.25
N MET A 141 8.68 12.11 10.39
CA MET A 141 7.43 12.45 11.07
C MET A 141 7.65 12.82 12.54
N ILE A 142 8.51 12.09 13.25
CA ILE A 142 8.90 12.40 14.64
C ILE A 142 9.58 13.76 14.72
N LYS A 143 10.54 14.04 13.82
CA LYS A 143 11.23 15.33 13.74
C LYS A 143 10.25 16.49 13.49
N GLN A 144 9.20 16.29 12.72
CA GLN A 144 8.16 17.29 12.45
C GLN A 144 7.26 17.54 13.68
N GLY A 145 7.08 16.55 14.57
CA GLY A 145 6.27 16.66 15.80
C GLY A 145 4.77 16.82 15.57
N LYS A 146 4.26 16.52 14.35
CA LYS A 146 2.85 16.72 13.96
C LYS A 146 2.04 15.42 13.89
N GLY A 147 2.67 14.29 14.24
CA GLY A 147 2.07 12.96 14.04
C GLY A 147 2.12 12.54 12.57
N GLY A 148 1.37 11.48 12.23
CA GLY A 148 1.30 10.95 10.87
C GLY A 148 0.48 9.66 10.77
N SER A 149 0.32 9.16 9.56
CA SER A 149 -0.34 7.86 9.30
C SER A 149 0.53 7.01 8.39
N ILE A 150 0.77 5.76 8.78
CA ILE A 150 1.48 4.75 8.01
C ILE A 150 0.51 3.61 7.69
N ILE A 151 0.31 3.32 6.43
CA ILE A 151 -0.60 2.28 5.97
C ILE A 151 0.18 1.23 5.18
N ASN A 152 0.17 -0.01 5.67
CA ASN A 152 0.86 -1.12 5.05
C ASN A 152 -0.13 -1.98 4.25
N ILE A 153 0.09 -2.14 2.95
CA ILE A 153 -0.71 -3.03 2.12
C ILE A 153 -0.17 -4.46 2.29
N THR A 154 -0.90 -5.25 3.08
CA THR A 154 -0.64 -6.68 3.29
C THR A 154 -1.31 -7.51 2.18
N SER A 155 -2.02 -8.54 2.53
CA SER A 155 -2.87 -9.39 1.68
C SER A 155 -3.76 -10.23 2.59
N ILE A 156 -4.84 -10.79 2.06
CA ILE A 156 -5.54 -11.91 2.71
C ILE A 156 -4.57 -13.06 2.98
N ASP A 157 -3.53 -13.21 2.16
CA ASP A 157 -2.46 -14.21 2.34
C ASP A 157 -1.61 -13.99 3.61
N ALA A 158 -1.75 -12.85 4.29
CA ALA A 158 -1.24 -12.64 5.64
C ALA A 158 -2.14 -13.24 6.74
N LEU A 159 -3.26 -13.87 6.37
CA LEU A 159 -4.25 -14.47 7.26
C LEU A 159 -4.53 -15.93 6.88
N HIS A 160 -4.67 -16.20 5.59
CA HIS A 160 -4.98 -17.51 5.06
C HIS A 160 -4.37 -17.67 3.66
N PRO A 161 -3.65 -18.78 3.35
CA PRO A 161 -3.07 -18.98 2.03
C PRO A 161 -4.16 -19.11 0.97
N SER A 162 -4.04 -18.35 -0.12
CA SER A 162 -5.03 -18.34 -1.21
C SER A 162 -4.68 -19.26 -2.37
N MET A 163 -3.39 -19.52 -2.60
CA MET A 163 -2.94 -20.26 -3.78
C MET A 163 -1.58 -20.94 -3.55
N VAL A 164 -1.40 -22.09 -4.21
CA VAL A 164 -0.10 -22.81 -4.24
C VAL A 164 0.96 -21.95 -4.95
N GLY A 165 2.19 -21.98 -4.42
CA GLY A 165 3.34 -21.28 -4.99
C GLY A 165 3.57 -19.89 -4.40
N LEU A 166 2.77 -19.43 -3.46
CA LEU A 166 2.92 -18.11 -2.82
C LEU A 166 3.66 -18.16 -1.48
N ALA A 167 4.28 -19.26 -1.08
CA ALA A 167 4.85 -19.40 0.27
C ALA A 167 5.80 -18.26 0.70
N ALA A 168 6.68 -17.77 -0.19
CA ALA A 168 7.56 -16.64 0.11
C ALA A 168 6.79 -15.31 0.18
N TYR A 169 5.79 -15.14 -0.67
CA TYR A 169 4.89 -13.99 -0.63
C TYR A 169 4.09 -13.96 0.68
N ASP A 170 3.45 -15.07 1.05
CA ASP A 170 2.68 -15.21 2.29
C ASP A 170 3.56 -14.92 3.51
N ALA A 171 4.78 -15.51 3.56
CA ALA A 171 5.74 -15.24 4.61
C ALA A 171 6.06 -13.74 4.70
N SER A 172 6.27 -13.06 3.55
CA SER A 172 6.52 -11.62 3.51
C SER A 172 5.35 -10.80 4.06
N LYS A 173 4.11 -11.16 3.70
CA LYS A 173 2.89 -10.45 4.10
C LYS A 173 2.50 -10.69 5.57
N HIS A 174 2.71 -11.91 6.08
CA HIS A 174 2.65 -12.19 7.52
C HIS A 174 3.70 -11.37 8.29
N GLY A 175 4.93 -11.29 7.76
CA GLY A 175 5.99 -10.45 8.33
C GLY A 175 5.58 -8.98 8.40
N VAL A 176 5.01 -8.42 7.35
CA VAL A 176 4.50 -7.03 7.34
C VAL A 176 3.39 -6.84 8.36
N TRP A 177 2.48 -7.82 8.51
CA TRP A 177 1.42 -7.74 9.52
C TRP A 177 2.00 -7.78 10.94
N GLY A 178 2.94 -8.67 11.23
CA GLY A 178 3.65 -8.70 12.50
C GLY A 178 4.39 -7.41 12.80
N PHE A 179 5.11 -6.88 11.82
CA PHE A 179 5.83 -5.60 11.87
C PHE A 179 4.88 -4.43 12.16
N THR A 180 3.73 -4.36 11.47
CA THR A 180 2.71 -3.32 11.67
C THR A 180 2.29 -3.20 13.13
N LYS A 181 1.99 -4.33 13.79
CA LYS A 181 1.53 -4.36 15.18
C LYS A 181 2.56 -3.81 16.16
N ASN A 182 3.82 -4.19 15.99
CA ASN A 182 4.89 -3.75 16.89
C ASN A 182 5.22 -2.26 16.67
N VAL A 183 5.39 -1.84 15.42
CA VAL A 183 5.68 -0.43 15.09
C VAL A 183 4.53 0.51 15.49
N ALA A 184 3.29 0.02 15.48
CA ALA A 184 2.15 0.79 16.00
C ALA A 184 2.31 1.13 17.48
N LEU A 185 2.82 0.21 18.30
CA LEU A 185 3.12 0.46 19.72
C LEU A 185 4.27 1.47 19.89
N GLU A 186 5.33 1.32 19.09
CA GLU A 186 6.52 2.17 19.17
C GLU A 186 6.21 3.62 18.77
N LEU A 187 5.37 3.83 17.75
CA LEU A 187 5.12 5.14 17.19
C LEU A 187 3.90 5.88 17.78
N ALA A 188 3.03 5.19 18.53
CA ALA A 188 1.86 5.80 19.15
C ALA A 188 2.16 7.00 20.07
N PRO A 189 3.24 7.00 20.91
CA PRO A 189 3.61 8.18 21.69
C PRO A 189 3.92 9.43 20.86
N HIS A 190 4.30 9.25 19.58
CA HIS A 190 4.57 10.32 18.62
C HIS A 190 3.33 10.73 17.81
N LYS A 191 2.14 10.19 18.13
CA LYS A 191 0.88 10.40 17.39
C LYS A 191 0.98 9.96 15.92
N ILE A 192 1.77 8.91 15.65
CA ILE A 192 1.87 8.28 14.34
C ILE A 192 1.10 6.97 14.41
N TRP A 193 0.04 6.87 13.61
CA TRP A 193 -0.82 5.70 13.57
C TRP A 193 -0.34 4.74 12.48
N VAL A 194 -0.20 3.47 12.80
CA VAL A 194 0.28 2.45 11.87
C VAL A 194 -0.75 1.34 11.74
N ASN A 195 -1.34 1.21 10.56
CA ASN A 195 -2.38 0.23 10.29
C ASN A 195 -2.08 -0.56 9.01
N ALA A 196 -2.80 -1.62 8.78
CA ALA A 196 -2.68 -2.44 7.59
C ALA A 196 -4.03 -2.57 6.85
N ILE A 197 -3.95 -2.83 5.57
CA ILE A 197 -5.08 -3.28 4.74
C ILE A 197 -4.70 -4.62 4.14
N ALA A 198 -5.61 -5.59 4.19
CA ALA A 198 -5.48 -6.91 3.57
C ALA A 198 -6.43 -7.01 2.37
N PRO A 199 -5.98 -6.65 1.16
CA PRO A 199 -6.77 -6.86 -0.05
C PRO A 199 -6.94 -8.35 -0.37
N GLY A 200 -8.09 -8.71 -0.93
CA GLY A 200 -8.32 -9.95 -1.64
C GLY A 200 -7.95 -9.85 -3.12
N GLY A 201 -8.73 -10.50 -3.98
CA GLY A 201 -8.57 -10.42 -5.42
C GLY A 201 -8.96 -9.05 -5.98
N ILE A 202 -7.98 -8.25 -6.41
CA ILE A 202 -8.18 -6.92 -6.99
C ILE A 202 -7.80 -6.94 -8.47
N ALA A 203 -8.65 -6.39 -9.33
CA ALA A 203 -8.43 -6.29 -10.77
C ALA A 203 -7.31 -5.29 -11.06
N THR A 204 -6.10 -5.79 -11.33
CA THR A 204 -4.91 -5.00 -11.59
C THR A 204 -4.23 -5.41 -12.90
N PRO A 205 -3.41 -4.54 -13.52
CA PRO A 205 -2.60 -4.94 -14.67
C PRO A 205 -1.68 -6.15 -14.39
N GLY A 206 -1.23 -6.31 -13.15
CA GLY A 206 -0.45 -7.48 -12.72
C GLY A 206 -1.25 -8.78 -12.81
N VAL A 207 -2.49 -8.78 -12.32
CA VAL A 207 -3.41 -9.92 -12.44
C VAL A 207 -3.78 -10.19 -13.89
N ALA A 208 -4.02 -9.14 -14.69
CA ALA A 208 -4.30 -9.29 -16.12
C ALA A 208 -3.14 -9.96 -16.90
N LYS A 209 -1.88 -9.71 -16.52
CA LYS A 209 -0.71 -10.38 -17.10
C LYS A 209 -0.68 -11.89 -16.78
N MET A 210 -1.18 -12.31 -15.62
CA MET A 210 -1.30 -13.74 -15.28
C MET A 210 -2.35 -14.45 -16.13
N GLN A 211 -3.30 -13.72 -16.72
CA GLN A 211 -4.36 -14.24 -17.59
C GLN A 211 -3.93 -14.40 -19.06
N GLN A 212 -2.69 -14.02 -19.42
CA GLN A 212 -2.17 -14.21 -20.78
C GLN A 212 -2.04 -15.71 -21.09
N PRO A 213 -2.10 -16.10 -22.40
CA PRO A 213 -2.09 -17.49 -22.80
C PRO A 213 -0.96 -18.28 -22.13
N GLN A 214 -1.31 -19.27 -21.34
CA GLN A 214 -0.41 -20.21 -20.70
C GLN A 214 -0.15 -21.39 -21.65
N PRO A 215 0.87 -22.24 -21.41
CA PRO A 215 1.12 -23.43 -22.22
C PRO A 215 -0.15 -24.27 -22.42
N ALA A 216 -0.24 -24.94 -23.59
CA ALA A 216 -1.41 -25.73 -24.00
C ALA A 216 -1.91 -26.66 -22.88
N GLY A 217 -3.21 -26.55 -22.53
CA GLY A 217 -3.89 -27.40 -21.55
C GLY A 217 -4.43 -26.68 -20.30
N VAL A 218 -4.16 -25.38 -20.11
CA VAL A 218 -4.66 -24.61 -18.97
C VAL A 218 -5.87 -23.78 -19.39
N ASP A 219 -7.07 -24.10 -18.87
CA ASP A 219 -8.29 -23.33 -19.09
C ASP A 219 -8.36 -22.18 -18.08
N MET A 220 -7.79 -21.05 -18.45
CA MET A 220 -7.76 -19.83 -17.61
C MET A 220 -9.16 -19.29 -17.28
N LYS A 221 -10.15 -19.52 -18.17
CA LYS A 221 -11.53 -19.11 -17.91
C LYS A 221 -12.11 -19.89 -16.74
N LYS A 222 -11.93 -21.21 -16.74
CA LYS A 222 -12.39 -22.10 -15.67
C LYS A 222 -11.69 -21.80 -14.33
N ILE A 223 -10.38 -21.49 -14.37
CA ILE A 223 -9.63 -21.08 -13.17
C ILE A 223 -10.20 -19.77 -12.62
N MET A 224 -10.45 -18.79 -13.47
CA MET A 224 -11.04 -17.51 -13.06
C MET A 224 -12.46 -17.67 -12.53
N GLU A 225 -13.29 -18.47 -13.17
CA GLU A 225 -14.64 -18.78 -12.69
C GLU A 225 -14.59 -19.46 -11.32
N GLY A 226 -13.67 -20.40 -11.12
CA GLY A 226 -13.42 -21.04 -9.81
C GLY A 226 -12.98 -20.04 -8.74
N PHE A 227 -12.07 -19.14 -9.09
CA PHE A 227 -11.63 -18.08 -8.17
C PHE A 227 -12.78 -17.14 -7.79
N LEU A 228 -13.56 -16.68 -8.78
CA LEU A 228 -14.68 -15.77 -8.54
C LEU A 228 -15.82 -16.44 -7.76
N SER A 229 -16.02 -17.74 -7.91
CA SER A 229 -17.02 -18.48 -7.13
C SER A 229 -16.67 -18.58 -5.65
N GLY A 230 -15.38 -18.51 -5.30
CA GLY A 230 -14.90 -18.41 -3.92
C GLY A 230 -15.02 -16.99 -3.31
N ILE A 231 -15.42 -15.99 -4.08
CA ILE A 231 -15.68 -14.65 -3.56
C ILE A 231 -17.19 -14.45 -3.39
N PRO A 232 -17.75 -14.30 -2.19
CA PRO A 232 -19.19 -14.10 -1.99
C PRO A 232 -19.81 -12.95 -2.79
N MET A 233 -19.05 -11.88 -3.05
CA MET A 233 -19.51 -10.77 -3.90
C MET A 233 -19.42 -11.09 -5.40
N HIS A 234 -18.94 -12.27 -5.81
CA HIS A 234 -18.83 -12.77 -7.18
C HIS A 234 -18.14 -11.82 -8.18
N ARG A 235 -17.23 -11.00 -7.70
CA ARG A 235 -16.39 -10.12 -8.53
C ARG A 235 -15.06 -9.86 -7.86
N MET A 236 -14.08 -9.49 -8.66
CA MET A 236 -12.87 -8.87 -8.14
C MET A 236 -13.18 -7.45 -7.63
N GLY A 237 -12.40 -7.00 -6.66
CA GLY A 237 -12.40 -5.60 -6.24
C GLY A 237 -11.72 -4.71 -7.28
N ASP A 238 -12.02 -3.42 -7.22
CA ASP A 238 -11.35 -2.39 -8.01
C ASP A 238 -10.20 -1.76 -7.17
N PRO A 239 -9.09 -1.35 -7.78
CA PRO A 239 -8.03 -0.59 -7.10
C PRO A 239 -8.53 0.60 -6.29
N ASP A 240 -9.56 1.27 -6.76
CA ASP A 240 -10.22 2.38 -6.09
C ASP A 240 -10.86 1.99 -4.75
N GLU A 241 -11.36 0.76 -4.62
CA GLU A 241 -11.95 0.28 -3.36
C GLU A 241 -10.89 0.19 -2.26
N ILE A 242 -9.65 -0.15 -2.61
CA ILE A 242 -8.52 -0.07 -1.68
C ILE A 242 -8.13 1.40 -1.40
N GLY A 243 -8.13 2.25 -2.44
CA GLY A 243 -7.87 3.68 -2.30
C GLY A 243 -8.82 4.37 -1.30
N LYS A 244 -10.10 4.01 -1.30
CA LYS A 244 -11.10 4.52 -0.34
C LYS A 244 -10.77 4.14 1.12
N VAL A 245 -10.32 2.90 1.35
CA VAL A 245 -9.95 2.45 2.69
C VAL A 245 -8.63 3.08 3.14
N VAL A 246 -7.68 3.30 2.22
CA VAL A 246 -6.46 4.07 2.52
C VAL A 246 -6.82 5.51 2.90
N LEU A 247 -7.71 6.16 2.17
CA LEU A 247 -8.18 7.52 2.49
C LEU A 247 -8.82 7.58 3.88
N PHE A 248 -9.64 6.60 4.25
CA PHE A 248 -10.18 6.47 5.61
C PHE A 248 -9.06 6.40 6.65
N LEU A 249 -8.07 5.52 6.47
CA LEU A 249 -6.96 5.34 7.42
C LEU A 249 -5.97 6.52 7.44
N ALA A 250 -5.89 7.30 6.37
CA ALA A 250 -5.04 8.49 6.27
C ALA A 250 -5.69 9.75 6.86
N SER A 251 -6.99 9.71 7.17
CA SER A 251 -7.80 10.86 7.54
C SER A 251 -8.17 10.88 9.03
N ASN A 252 -8.85 11.94 9.46
CA ASN A 252 -9.36 12.07 10.81
C ASN A 252 -10.44 11.03 11.19
N MET A 253 -11.00 10.30 10.21
CA MET A 253 -12.01 9.26 10.47
C MET A 253 -11.45 8.07 11.24
N SER A 254 -10.14 7.83 11.18
CA SER A 254 -9.45 6.72 11.88
C SER A 254 -8.59 7.18 13.06
N SER A 255 -8.85 8.36 13.61
CA SER A 255 -8.00 9.02 14.63
C SER A 255 -7.78 8.20 15.91
N TYR A 256 -8.57 7.16 16.16
CA TYR A 256 -8.40 6.25 17.30
C TYR A 256 -8.08 4.80 16.88
N MET A 257 -7.42 4.67 15.70
CA MET A 257 -7.04 3.36 15.15
C MET A 257 -5.52 3.28 14.95
N THR A 258 -4.89 2.33 15.63
CA THR A 258 -3.49 1.94 15.37
C THR A 258 -3.31 0.46 15.64
N GLY A 259 -2.40 -0.21 14.93
CA GLY A 259 -2.15 -1.65 15.04
C GLY A 259 -3.27 -2.53 14.47
N SER A 260 -4.20 -1.97 13.70
CA SER A 260 -5.34 -2.69 13.12
C SER A 260 -5.07 -3.14 11.69
N GLN A 261 -5.72 -4.23 11.25
CA GLN A 261 -5.76 -4.65 9.86
C GLN A 261 -7.21 -4.71 9.37
N ILE A 262 -7.49 -4.01 8.27
CA ILE A 262 -8.80 -4.01 7.61
C ILE A 262 -8.75 -4.98 6.42
N VAL A 263 -9.63 -5.96 6.42
CA VAL A 263 -9.79 -6.91 5.30
C VAL A 263 -10.73 -6.28 4.26
N VAL A 264 -10.31 -6.33 2.97
CA VAL A 264 -11.06 -5.81 1.83
C VAL A 264 -10.99 -6.84 0.70
N ASP A 265 -11.83 -7.87 0.77
CA ASP A 265 -11.68 -9.10 -0.01
C ASP A 265 -12.97 -9.62 -0.67
N GLY A 266 -14.06 -8.87 -0.59
CA GLY A 266 -15.36 -9.31 -1.10
C GLY A 266 -15.96 -10.49 -0.36
N GLY A 267 -15.44 -10.79 0.85
CA GLY A 267 -15.85 -11.91 1.70
C GLY A 267 -15.09 -13.22 1.47
N PHE A 268 -14.01 -13.20 0.69
CA PHE A 268 -13.23 -14.41 0.35
C PHE A 268 -12.81 -15.24 1.60
N LEU A 269 -12.41 -14.58 2.69
CA LEU A 269 -12.01 -15.29 3.91
C LEU A 269 -13.18 -15.89 4.72
N LEU A 270 -14.41 -15.70 4.28
CA LEU A 270 -15.62 -16.26 4.91
C LEU A 270 -16.14 -17.52 4.19
N SER A 271 -15.58 -17.84 3.03
CA SER A 271 -16.03 -18.94 2.16
C SER A 271 -15.17 -20.19 2.27
#